data_19f02e6437c61df0675759a28b35c562
#
_entry.id   19f02e6437c61df0675759a28b35c562
#
_cell.length_a   1.000
_cell.length_b   1.000
_cell.length_c   1.000
_cell.angle_alpha   90.00
_cell.angle_beta   90.00
_cell.angle_gamma   90.00
#
_symmetry.space_group_name_H-M   'P 1'
#
loop_
_entity.id
_entity.type
_entity.pdbx_description
1 polymer ?
#
loop_
_entity_poly.entity_id
_entity_poly.type
_entity_poly.pdbx_seq_one_letter_code
_entity_poly.pdbx_strand_id
1 'polypeptide(L)'
;MCIRDRFWATNSFDFNEIATGISQSISDNSIPIWAALLLCFLVFLGPMAKSAQFPLHVWLPDAMEGPTPISALIHAATMVAAGIFLVARLQPLYSIFPSIQFIIALVGTITCFLGASIALTQMDLKKGLAYSTVSQLGYMMLAMGCGAPIAGIFHLVTHACFKAMLFLGSGSVIHAMEEVCLLYTSPSPRD
;
A
#
# COMPACT_ATOMS: atom_id res chain seq x y z
N MET A 1 -0.25 -16.88 8.96
CA MET A 1 -1.45 -17.30 8.25
C MET A 1 -1.19 -17.62 6.77
N CYS A 2 -0.63 -16.79 5.95
CA CYS A 2 -0.61 -17.02 4.50
C CYS A 2 0.32 -18.12 3.94
N ILE A 3 1.48 -18.39 4.55
CA ILE A 3 2.46 -19.35 3.99
C ILE A 3 2.02 -20.79 4.20
N ARG A 4 1.61 -21.11 5.42
CA ARG A 4 1.17 -22.46 5.80
C ARG A 4 -0.10 -22.88 5.03
N ASP A 5 -1.06 -21.97 4.89
CA ASP A 5 -2.34 -22.27 4.24
C ASP A 5 -2.16 -22.50 2.74
N ARG A 6 -1.23 -21.81 2.09
CA ARG A 6 -0.84 -22.03 0.70
C ARG A 6 -0.15 -23.37 0.51
N PHE A 7 0.79 -23.71 1.40
CA PHE A 7 1.46 -25.01 1.38
C PHE A 7 0.47 -26.17 1.48
N TRP A 8 -0.53 -26.05 2.37
CA TRP A 8 -1.57 -27.06 2.51
C TRP A 8 -2.42 -27.25 1.25
N ALA A 9 -2.64 -26.19 0.49
CA ALA A 9 -3.44 -26.24 -0.72
C ALA A 9 -2.64 -26.72 -1.97
N THR A 10 -1.32 -26.45 -2.03
CA THR A 10 -0.54 -26.65 -3.25
C THR A 10 0.74 -27.47 -3.07
N ASN A 11 1.10 -27.78 -1.82
CA ASN A 11 2.32 -28.49 -1.43
C ASN A 11 3.63 -27.79 -1.88
N SER A 12 3.58 -26.50 -2.23
CA SER A 12 4.70 -25.71 -2.70
C SER A 12 4.74 -24.32 -2.07
N PHE A 13 5.96 -23.73 -2.04
CA PHE A 13 6.21 -22.35 -1.64
C PHE A 13 6.54 -21.43 -2.82
N ASP A 14 6.70 -21.96 -4.03
CA ASP A 14 6.94 -21.16 -5.23
C ASP A 14 5.64 -20.43 -5.65
N PHE A 15 5.75 -19.13 -5.97
CA PHE A 15 4.59 -18.30 -6.34
C PHE A 15 3.92 -18.76 -7.64
N ASN A 16 4.70 -19.26 -8.60
CA ASN A 16 4.16 -19.77 -9.86
C ASN A 16 3.49 -21.12 -9.67
N GLU A 17 4.09 -22.01 -8.89
CA GLU A 17 3.51 -23.32 -8.58
C GLU A 17 2.24 -23.19 -7.72
N ILE A 18 2.17 -22.18 -6.84
CA ILE A 18 0.95 -21.88 -6.09
C ILE A 18 -0.20 -21.51 -7.03
N ALA A 19 0.06 -20.66 -8.03
CA ALA A 19 -0.96 -20.27 -8.99
C ALA A 19 -1.46 -21.47 -9.84
N THR A 20 -0.54 -22.27 -10.37
CA THR A 20 -0.89 -23.48 -11.13
C THR A 20 -1.55 -24.54 -10.26
N GLY A 21 -1.07 -24.76 -9.03
CA GLY A 21 -1.64 -25.72 -8.09
C GLY A 21 -3.07 -25.37 -7.67
N ILE A 22 -3.37 -24.10 -7.44
CA ILE A 22 -4.75 -23.67 -7.14
C ILE A 22 -5.66 -23.86 -8.36
N SER A 23 -5.19 -23.54 -9.57
CA SER A 23 -5.99 -23.77 -10.77
C SER A 23 -6.29 -25.26 -11.01
N GLN A 24 -5.32 -26.14 -10.76
CA GLN A 24 -5.51 -27.60 -10.81
C GLN A 24 -6.49 -28.08 -9.73
N SER A 25 -6.32 -27.63 -8.49
CA SER A 25 -7.21 -28.02 -7.39
C SER A 25 -8.67 -27.61 -7.61
N ILE A 26 -8.90 -26.54 -8.35
CA ILE A 26 -10.25 -26.12 -8.77
C ILE A 26 -10.77 -27.03 -9.88
N SER A 27 -9.93 -27.37 -10.88
CA SER A 27 -10.33 -28.27 -11.97
C SER A 27 -10.65 -29.68 -11.48
N ASP A 28 -9.92 -30.18 -10.47
CA ASP A 28 -10.11 -31.49 -9.86
C ASP A 28 -11.26 -31.52 -8.82
N ASN A 29 -11.99 -30.42 -8.66
CA ASN A 29 -13.05 -30.24 -7.64
C ASN A 29 -12.60 -30.53 -6.19
N SER A 30 -11.31 -30.50 -5.91
CA SER A 30 -10.77 -30.71 -4.56
C SER A 30 -11.00 -29.50 -3.66
N ILE A 31 -11.04 -28.27 -4.24
CA ILE A 31 -11.32 -27.03 -3.55
C ILE A 31 -12.49 -26.32 -4.25
N PRO A 32 -13.56 -25.97 -3.53
CA PRO A 32 -14.66 -25.23 -4.14
C PRO A 32 -14.21 -23.78 -4.48
N ILE A 33 -14.71 -23.24 -5.57
CA ILE A 33 -14.34 -21.90 -6.09
C ILE A 33 -14.48 -20.80 -5.03
N TRP A 34 -15.55 -20.86 -4.22
CA TRP A 34 -15.76 -19.87 -3.15
C TRP A 34 -14.64 -19.89 -2.09
N ALA A 35 -14.11 -21.08 -1.76
CA ALA A 35 -13.01 -21.19 -0.79
C ALA A 35 -11.69 -20.67 -1.37
N ALA A 36 -11.43 -20.91 -2.65
CA ALA A 36 -10.27 -20.33 -3.35
C ALA A 36 -10.37 -18.79 -3.43
N LEU A 37 -11.54 -18.23 -3.73
CA LEU A 37 -11.80 -16.80 -3.70
C LEU A 37 -11.58 -16.22 -2.30
N LEU A 38 -12.11 -16.86 -1.27
CA LEU A 38 -11.93 -16.44 0.12
C LEU A 38 -10.44 -16.44 0.51
N LEU A 39 -9.70 -17.47 0.14
CA LEU A 39 -8.26 -17.57 0.40
C LEU A 39 -7.50 -16.44 -0.28
N CYS A 40 -7.77 -16.16 -1.55
CA CYS A 40 -7.16 -15.05 -2.28
C CYS A 40 -7.48 -13.69 -1.64
N PHE A 41 -8.71 -13.50 -1.19
CA PHE A 41 -9.12 -12.27 -0.49
C PHE A 41 -8.41 -12.12 0.87
N LEU A 42 -8.33 -13.19 1.66
CA LEU A 42 -7.61 -13.17 2.94
C LEU A 42 -6.12 -12.88 2.77
N VAL A 43 -5.52 -13.41 1.70
CA VAL A 43 -4.13 -13.10 1.34
C VAL A 43 -3.97 -11.63 0.96
N PHE A 44 -4.97 -11.01 0.30
CA PHE A 44 -4.96 -9.60 -0.04
C PHE A 44 -5.09 -8.68 1.18
N LEU A 45 -5.78 -9.10 2.25
CA LEU A 45 -5.90 -8.28 3.47
C LEU A 45 -4.55 -7.92 4.11
N GLY A 46 -3.53 -8.79 4.00
CA GLY A 46 -2.19 -8.49 4.49
C GLY A 46 -1.54 -7.28 3.80
N PRO A 47 -1.40 -7.30 2.47
CA PRO A 47 -0.98 -6.14 1.68
C PRO A 47 -1.83 -4.89 1.90
N MET A 48 -3.15 -5.04 1.99
CA MET A 48 -4.08 -3.95 2.22
C MET A 48 -3.79 -3.23 3.54
N ALA A 49 -3.55 -3.96 4.63
CA ALA A 49 -3.19 -3.39 5.93
C ALA A 49 -1.80 -2.74 5.90
N LYS A 50 -0.79 -3.41 5.33
CA LYS A 50 0.59 -2.90 5.24
C LYS A 50 0.71 -1.63 4.40
N SER A 51 -0.02 -1.55 3.30
CA SER A 51 0.02 -0.40 2.38
C SER A 51 -1.02 0.66 2.71
N ALA A 52 -1.56 0.64 3.93
CA ALA A 52 -2.54 1.63 4.40
C ALA A 52 -3.68 1.89 3.40
N GLN A 53 -4.26 0.80 2.88
CA GLN A 53 -5.41 0.91 1.98
C GLN A 53 -6.72 1.03 2.79
N PHE A 54 -7.71 1.68 2.21
CA PHE A 54 -9.04 1.77 2.82
C PHE A 54 -9.63 0.36 3.07
N PRO A 55 -10.22 0.11 4.24
CA PRO A 55 -10.44 0.99 5.40
C PRO A 55 -9.28 1.01 6.43
N LEU A 56 -8.18 0.28 6.20
CA LEU A 56 -7.09 0.06 7.16
C LEU A 56 -5.97 1.11 7.06
N HIS A 57 -6.29 2.37 6.72
CA HIS A 57 -5.31 3.44 6.44
C HIS A 57 -4.99 4.35 7.65
N VAL A 58 -5.80 4.31 8.71
CA VAL A 58 -5.77 5.28 9.82
C VAL A 58 -4.43 5.29 10.57
N TRP A 59 -3.75 4.15 10.66
CA TRP A 59 -2.49 4.04 11.39
C TRP A 59 -1.32 4.83 10.79
N LEU A 60 -1.34 5.10 9.47
CA LEU A 60 -0.21 5.72 8.79
C LEU A 60 -0.02 7.21 9.16
N PRO A 61 -1.07 8.06 9.21
CA PRO A 61 -0.94 9.42 9.72
C PRO A 61 -0.54 9.50 11.20
N ASP A 62 -1.04 8.58 12.03
CA ASP A 62 -0.71 8.55 13.46
C ASP A 62 0.77 8.20 13.70
N ALA A 63 1.35 7.38 12.82
CA ALA A 63 2.78 7.05 12.85
C ALA A 63 3.70 8.26 12.56
N MET A 64 3.18 9.42 12.13
CA MET A 64 3.96 10.61 11.82
C MET A 64 4.40 11.40 13.07
N GLU A 65 3.99 11.03 14.27
CA GLU A 65 4.48 11.62 15.54
C GLU A 65 5.96 11.30 15.81
N GLY A 66 6.49 10.28 15.13
CA GLY A 66 7.90 9.89 15.24
C GLY A 66 8.87 10.86 14.55
N PRO A 67 10.20 10.66 14.75
CA PRO A 67 11.23 11.46 14.10
C PRO A 67 11.14 11.41 12.57
N THR A 68 11.36 12.55 11.91
CA THR A 68 11.19 12.69 10.45
C THR A 68 12.00 11.69 9.61
N PRO A 69 13.28 11.35 9.94
CA PRO A 69 14.03 10.35 9.19
C PRO A 69 13.40 8.95 9.21
N ILE A 70 12.79 8.56 10.33
CA ILE A 70 12.09 7.27 10.47
C ILE A 70 10.82 7.27 9.61
N SER A 71 10.06 8.37 9.64
CA SER A 71 8.87 8.53 8.80
C SER A 71 9.21 8.47 7.32
N ALA A 72 10.32 9.09 6.90
CA ALA A 72 10.81 9.05 5.54
C ALA A 72 11.16 7.63 5.07
N LEU A 73 11.86 6.87 5.91
CA LEU A 73 12.37 5.55 5.52
C LEU A 73 11.29 4.47 5.64
N ILE A 74 10.64 4.35 6.80
CA ILE A 74 9.73 3.23 7.10
C ILE A 74 8.38 3.45 6.45
N HIS A 75 7.79 4.63 6.64
CA HIS A 75 6.39 4.87 6.27
C HIS A 75 6.22 5.41 4.85
N ALA A 76 7.27 5.98 4.24
CA ALA A 76 7.19 6.48 2.86
C ALA A 76 7.74 5.49 1.84
N ALA A 77 8.90 4.86 2.10
CA ALA A 77 9.63 4.12 1.08
C ALA A 77 9.66 2.59 1.25
N THR A 78 9.57 2.04 2.47
CA THR A 78 9.85 0.62 2.71
C THR A 78 8.65 -0.21 3.14
N MET A 79 8.11 0.02 4.33
CA MET A 79 7.07 -0.85 4.90
C MET A 79 5.77 -0.84 4.09
N VAL A 80 5.34 0.33 3.67
CA VAL A 80 4.12 0.49 2.86
C VAL A 80 4.28 -0.02 1.43
N ALA A 81 5.49 0.06 0.88
CA ALA A 81 5.85 -0.46 -0.43
C ALA A 81 5.80 -2.00 -0.49
N ALA A 82 6.11 -2.67 0.63
CA ALA A 82 6.12 -4.13 0.71
C ALA A 82 4.75 -4.77 0.38
N GLY A 83 3.63 -4.11 0.72
CA GLY A 83 2.30 -4.60 0.36
C GLY A 83 2.05 -4.55 -1.14
N ILE A 84 2.39 -3.46 -1.82
CA ILE A 84 2.29 -3.35 -3.28
C ILE A 84 3.17 -4.39 -3.97
N PHE A 85 4.42 -4.55 -3.49
CA PHE A 85 5.33 -5.55 -4.02
C PHE A 85 4.79 -6.97 -3.87
N LEU A 86 4.17 -7.30 -2.73
CA LEU A 86 3.56 -8.62 -2.53
C LEU A 86 2.40 -8.86 -3.49
N VAL A 87 1.54 -7.85 -3.73
CA VAL A 87 0.45 -7.97 -4.72
C VAL A 87 1.00 -8.18 -6.13
N ALA A 88 2.08 -7.47 -6.49
CA ALA A 88 2.74 -7.67 -7.78
C ALA A 88 3.30 -9.09 -7.95
N ARG A 89 3.93 -9.64 -6.89
CA ARG A 89 4.45 -11.01 -6.89
C ARG A 89 3.35 -12.07 -6.97
N LEU A 90 2.17 -11.75 -6.48
CA LEU A 90 0.98 -12.61 -6.51
C LEU A 90 0.07 -12.36 -7.72
N GLN A 91 0.49 -11.50 -8.64
CA GLN A 91 -0.30 -11.20 -9.85
C GLN A 91 -0.72 -12.47 -10.64
N PRO A 92 0.14 -13.51 -10.81
CA PRO A 92 -0.29 -14.75 -11.47
C PRO A 92 -1.47 -15.42 -10.77
N LEU A 93 -1.54 -15.35 -9.44
CA LEU A 93 -2.65 -15.89 -8.67
C LEU A 93 -3.92 -15.05 -8.84
N TYR A 94 -3.81 -13.73 -8.73
CA TYR A 94 -4.96 -12.83 -8.85
C TYR A 94 -5.54 -12.79 -10.27
N SER A 95 -4.72 -13.03 -11.30
CA SER A 95 -5.18 -13.08 -12.69
C SER A 95 -6.15 -14.23 -12.98
N ILE A 96 -6.14 -15.30 -12.17
CA ILE A 96 -7.09 -16.41 -12.26
C ILE A 96 -8.51 -15.97 -11.86
N PHE A 97 -8.62 -14.97 -10.97
CA PHE A 97 -9.87 -14.51 -10.38
C PHE A 97 -10.16 -13.04 -10.71
N PRO A 98 -10.84 -12.73 -11.82
CA PRO A 98 -11.18 -11.34 -12.19
C PRO A 98 -11.95 -10.57 -11.11
N SER A 99 -12.77 -11.28 -10.31
CA SER A 99 -13.51 -10.68 -9.19
C SER A 99 -12.57 -10.12 -8.12
N ILE A 100 -11.47 -10.79 -7.82
CA ILE A 100 -10.47 -10.31 -6.85
C ILE A 100 -9.69 -9.13 -7.43
N GLN A 101 -9.32 -9.19 -8.71
CA GLN A 101 -8.67 -8.05 -9.38
C GLN A 101 -9.54 -6.81 -9.35
N PHE A 102 -10.85 -6.96 -9.57
CA PHE A 102 -11.80 -5.86 -9.47
C PHE A 102 -11.86 -5.28 -8.05
N ILE A 103 -11.87 -6.13 -7.01
CA ILE A 103 -11.83 -5.68 -5.61
C ILE A 103 -10.55 -4.91 -5.33
N ILE A 104 -9.38 -5.40 -5.79
CA ILE A 104 -8.09 -4.73 -5.64
C ILE A 104 -8.13 -3.34 -6.30
N ALA A 105 -8.64 -3.25 -7.53
CA ALA A 105 -8.79 -1.99 -8.26
C ALA A 105 -9.72 -1.01 -7.54
N LEU A 106 -10.86 -1.51 -7.05
CA LEU A 106 -11.85 -0.70 -6.33
C LEU A 106 -11.29 -0.14 -5.02
N VAL A 107 -10.64 -0.99 -4.21
CA VAL A 107 -9.97 -0.56 -2.96
C VAL A 107 -8.89 0.47 -3.28
N GLY A 108 -8.08 0.25 -4.32
CA GLY A 108 -7.04 1.20 -4.76
C GLY A 108 -7.64 2.55 -5.17
N THR A 109 -8.73 2.55 -5.93
CA THR A 109 -9.42 3.77 -6.38
C THR A 109 -9.98 4.57 -5.22
N ILE A 110 -10.70 3.91 -4.30
CA ILE A 110 -11.26 4.55 -3.10
C ILE A 110 -10.14 5.15 -2.26
N THR A 111 -9.07 4.41 -2.02
CA THR A 111 -7.91 4.87 -1.24
C THR A 111 -7.23 6.06 -1.89
N CYS A 112 -7.05 6.02 -3.21
CA CYS A 112 -6.44 7.11 -3.97
C CYS A 112 -7.23 8.41 -3.79
N PHE A 113 -8.54 8.36 -3.98
CA PHE A 113 -9.42 9.52 -3.88
C PHE A 113 -9.51 10.04 -2.44
N LEU A 114 -9.72 9.17 -1.46
CA LEU A 114 -9.77 9.55 -0.04
C LEU A 114 -8.45 10.16 0.42
N GLY A 115 -7.32 9.52 0.11
CA GLY A 115 -6.00 10.04 0.48
C GLY A 115 -5.74 11.42 -0.11
N ALA A 116 -6.08 11.65 -1.38
CA ALA A 116 -5.90 12.95 -2.03
C ALA A 116 -6.80 14.03 -1.41
N SER A 117 -8.09 13.73 -1.18
CA SER A 117 -9.03 14.68 -0.62
C SER A 117 -8.68 15.10 0.82
N ILE A 118 -8.26 14.14 1.65
CA ILE A 118 -7.85 14.44 3.02
C ILE A 118 -6.52 15.20 3.04
N ALA A 119 -5.57 14.88 2.15
CA ALA A 119 -4.28 15.57 2.05
C ALA A 119 -4.44 17.09 1.85
N LEU A 120 -5.46 17.53 1.10
CA LEU A 120 -5.73 18.95 0.84
C LEU A 120 -6.19 19.72 2.10
N THR A 121 -6.75 19.03 3.08
CA THR A 121 -7.30 19.64 4.30
C THR A 121 -6.34 19.58 5.49
N GLN A 122 -5.17 18.94 5.33
CA GLN A 122 -4.21 18.82 6.43
C GLN A 122 -3.44 20.12 6.64
N MET A 123 -3.38 20.55 7.89
CA MET A 123 -2.59 21.71 8.32
C MET A 123 -1.15 21.32 8.68
N ASP A 124 -0.93 20.06 9.03
CA ASP A 124 0.34 19.46 9.39
C ASP A 124 1.11 19.03 8.15
N LEU A 125 2.33 19.50 7.96
CA LEU A 125 3.18 19.19 6.80
C LEU A 125 3.48 17.70 6.69
N LYS A 126 3.80 17.03 7.82
CA LYS A 126 4.04 15.58 7.85
C LYS A 126 2.77 14.78 7.56
N LYS A 127 1.62 15.18 8.13
CA LYS A 127 0.33 14.49 7.90
C LYS A 127 -0.14 14.67 6.45
N GLY A 128 0.03 15.87 5.87
CA GLY A 128 -0.25 16.10 4.45
C GLY A 128 0.59 15.20 3.53
N LEU A 129 1.90 15.06 3.81
CA LEU A 129 2.77 14.15 3.08
C LEU A 129 2.39 12.67 3.29
N ALA A 130 1.92 12.28 4.49
CA ALA A 130 1.47 10.92 4.77
C ALA A 130 0.20 10.59 3.98
N TYR A 131 -0.81 11.46 3.97
CA TYR A 131 -2.03 11.24 3.19
C TYR A 131 -1.77 11.24 1.68
N SER A 132 -0.83 12.07 1.20
CA SER A 132 -0.44 11.98 -0.19
C SER A 132 0.31 10.68 -0.51
N THR A 133 1.01 10.07 0.45
CA THR A 133 1.56 8.71 0.30
C THR A 133 0.45 7.66 0.22
N VAL A 134 -0.58 7.73 1.09
CA VAL A 134 -1.77 6.86 1.00
C VAL A 134 -2.41 6.94 -0.38
N SER A 135 -2.59 8.15 -0.91
CA SER A 135 -3.16 8.36 -2.24
C SER A 135 -2.33 7.70 -3.34
N GLN A 136 -1.01 7.86 -3.32
CA GLN A 136 -0.12 7.26 -4.32
C GLN A 136 -0.06 5.73 -4.22
N LEU A 137 -0.09 5.18 -3.01
CA LEU A 137 -0.20 3.74 -2.80
C LEU A 137 -1.53 3.19 -3.32
N GLY A 138 -2.63 3.94 -3.15
CA GLY A 138 -3.93 3.62 -3.76
C GLY A 138 -3.84 3.59 -5.28
N TYR A 139 -3.14 4.54 -5.89
CA TYR A 139 -2.92 4.59 -7.34
C TYR A 139 -2.12 3.38 -7.85
N MET A 140 -1.08 2.98 -7.12
CA MET A 140 -0.31 1.76 -7.45
C MET A 140 -1.18 0.50 -7.30
N MET A 141 -2.01 0.43 -6.25
CA MET A 141 -2.92 -0.70 -6.04
C MET A 141 -3.96 -0.79 -7.15
N LEU A 142 -4.47 0.34 -7.64
CA LEU A 142 -5.34 0.40 -8.82
C LEU A 142 -4.65 -0.19 -10.06
N ALA A 143 -3.38 0.18 -10.30
CA ALA A 143 -2.61 -0.37 -11.41
C ALA A 143 -2.45 -1.91 -11.31
N MET A 144 -2.24 -2.45 -10.09
CA MET A 144 -2.21 -3.89 -9.85
C MET A 144 -3.56 -4.55 -10.16
N GLY A 145 -4.65 -3.94 -9.71
CA GLY A 145 -6.01 -4.44 -9.97
C GLY A 145 -6.40 -4.40 -11.45
N CYS A 146 -5.88 -3.42 -12.21
CA CYS A 146 -6.05 -3.36 -13.66
C CYS A 146 -5.14 -4.34 -14.44
N GLY A 147 -4.35 -5.17 -13.76
CA GLY A 147 -3.46 -6.13 -14.42
C GLY A 147 -2.20 -5.50 -15.02
N ALA A 148 -1.77 -4.34 -14.57
CA ALA A 148 -0.57 -3.64 -15.01
C ALA A 148 0.53 -3.59 -13.93
N PRO A 149 1.09 -4.75 -13.50
CA PRO A 149 2.06 -4.81 -12.41
C PRO A 149 3.35 -4.07 -12.72
N ILE A 150 3.79 -4.04 -13.98
CA ILE A 150 5.00 -3.33 -14.41
C ILE A 150 4.85 -1.82 -14.15
N ALA A 151 3.70 -1.23 -14.51
CA ALA A 151 3.43 0.17 -14.27
C ALA A 151 3.39 0.48 -12.76
N GLY A 152 2.75 -0.38 -11.96
CA GLY A 152 2.69 -0.22 -10.52
C GLY A 152 4.07 -0.30 -9.84
N ILE A 153 4.93 -1.25 -10.24
CA ILE A 153 6.30 -1.38 -9.71
C ILE A 153 7.18 -0.20 -10.16
N PHE A 154 7.07 0.24 -11.41
CA PHE A 154 7.80 1.43 -11.88
C PHE A 154 7.43 2.67 -11.05
N HIS A 155 6.13 2.87 -10.83
CA HIS A 155 5.65 3.96 -9.98
C HIS A 155 6.14 3.81 -8.53
N LEU A 156 6.20 2.58 -7.99
CA LEU A 156 6.71 2.31 -6.66
C LEU A 156 8.15 2.80 -6.48
N VAL A 157 9.04 2.49 -7.43
CA VAL A 157 10.46 2.87 -7.37
C VAL A 157 10.61 4.39 -7.43
N THR A 158 9.95 5.04 -8.39
CA THR A 158 10.02 6.51 -8.53
C THR A 158 9.43 7.22 -7.32
N HIS A 159 8.30 6.73 -6.81
CA HIS A 159 7.65 7.27 -5.61
C HIS A 159 8.52 7.14 -4.37
N ALA A 160 9.18 5.99 -4.15
CA ALA A 160 10.04 5.77 -2.99
C ALA A 160 11.15 6.83 -2.91
N CYS A 161 11.86 7.08 -4.03
CA CYS A 161 12.90 8.10 -4.11
C CYS A 161 12.34 9.49 -3.85
N PHE A 162 11.27 9.85 -4.55
CA PHE A 162 10.66 11.18 -4.48
C PHE A 162 10.11 11.48 -3.07
N LYS A 163 9.42 10.53 -2.46
CA LYS A 163 8.86 10.72 -1.12
C LYS A 163 9.91 10.78 -0.03
N ALA A 164 10.96 9.96 -0.11
CA ALA A 164 12.05 10.05 0.84
C ALA A 164 12.67 11.47 0.85
N MET A 165 12.90 12.05 -0.33
CA MET A 165 13.41 13.41 -0.45
C MET A 165 12.44 14.45 0.10
N LEU A 166 11.14 14.34 -0.18
CA LEU A 166 10.14 15.27 0.35
C LEU A 166 10.04 15.24 1.88
N PHE A 167 10.07 14.05 2.48
CA PHE A 167 10.06 13.92 3.94
C PHE A 167 11.33 14.46 4.58
N LEU A 168 12.51 14.21 4.01
CA LEU A 168 13.75 14.77 4.52
C LEU A 168 13.77 16.30 4.38
N GLY A 169 13.27 16.82 3.23
CA GLY A 169 13.09 18.24 3.03
C GLY A 169 12.12 18.88 4.01
N SER A 170 10.99 18.22 4.30
CA SER A 170 10.06 18.71 5.33
C SER A 170 10.71 18.73 6.71
N GLY A 171 11.57 17.74 7.03
CA GLY A 171 12.32 17.71 8.28
C GLY A 171 13.28 18.89 8.43
N SER A 172 13.97 19.29 7.36
CA SER A 172 14.86 20.46 7.38
C SER A 172 14.07 21.76 7.53
N VAL A 173 12.90 21.87 6.91
CA VAL A 173 12.01 23.04 7.08
C VAL A 173 11.50 23.14 8.53
N ILE A 174 11.02 22.03 9.09
CA ILE A 174 10.54 21.99 10.49
C ILE A 174 11.66 22.39 11.44
N HIS A 175 12.88 21.91 11.25
CA HIS A 175 14.03 22.28 12.08
C HIS A 175 14.40 23.76 11.93
N ALA A 176 14.32 24.32 10.72
CA ALA A 176 14.59 25.74 10.48
C ALA A 176 13.52 26.67 11.09
N MET A 177 12.31 26.17 11.33
CA MET A 177 11.18 26.89 11.94
C MET A 177 10.99 26.56 13.43
N GLU A 178 12.05 26.18 14.15
CA GLU A 178 12.04 25.89 15.58
C GLU A 178 11.00 24.82 15.99
N GLU A 179 10.93 23.74 15.21
CA GLU A 179 10.04 22.58 15.44
C GLU A 179 8.54 22.85 15.25
N VAL A 180 8.13 24.00 14.75
CA VAL A 180 6.73 24.25 14.37
C VAL A 180 6.38 23.49 13.09
N CYS A 181 5.50 22.51 13.22
CA CYS A 181 5.12 21.61 12.12
C CYS A 181 3.88 22.07 11.33
N LEU A 182 3.32 23.23 11.67
CA LEU A 182 2.04 23.70 11.13
C LEU A 182 2.23 24.54 9.86
N LEU A 183 1.45 24.25 8.83
CA LEU A 183 1.50 24.95 7.54
C LEU A 183 1.01 26.41 7.60
N TYR A 184 0.12 26.72 8.57
CA TYR A 184 -0.59 28.01 8.67
C TYR A 184 -0.27 28.81 9.92
N THR A 185 0.40 28.23 10.91
CA THR A 185 0.86 28.94 12.11
C THR A 185 2.37 28.97 12.15
N SER A 186 2.99 29.65 11.20
CA SER A 186 4.36 30.07 11.40
C SER A 186 4.35 31.19 12.41
N PRO A 187 5.14 31.12 13.49
CA PRO A 187 5.26 32.26 14.40
C PRO A 187 5.73 33.46 13.57
N SER A 188 5.00 34.55 13.66
CA SER A 188 5.42 35.80 13.06
C SER A 188 6.78 36.17 13.67
N PRO A 189 7.76 36.65 12.89
CA PRO A 189 9.03 37.12 13.46
C PRO A 189 8.90 38.26 14.44
N ARG A 190 7.66 38.64 14.80
CA ARG A 190 7.32 39.73 15.70
C ARG A 190 6.63 39.27 16.99
N ASP A 191 6.36 37.96 17.16
CA ASP A 191 5.85 37.36 18.39
C ASP A 191 6.99 36.61 19.08
#